data_22cfebf41b9941cdd16efabae3f24d07
#
_entry.id   22cfebf41b9941cdd16efabae3f24d07
#
_cell.length_a   1.000
_cell.length_b   1.000
_cell.length_c   1.000
_cell.angle_alpha   90.00
_cell.angle_beta   90.00
_cell.angle_gamma   90.00
#
_symmetry.space_group_name_H-M   'P 1'
#
loop_
_entity.id
_entity.type
_entity.pdbx_description
1 polymer ?
#
loop_
_entity_poly.entity_id
_entity_poly.type
_entity_poly.pdbx_seq_one_letter_code
_entity_poly.pdbx_strand_id
1 'polypeptide(L)'
;MNRILSLIFLLIFASCVNKGLIETNQKKIYLSNTKILYDMKKSSFKMDFSINNQTSETITNFVYQVIFIDKNGNVITSKENFYEGAIESKKAKRSFVFIDDFTRKNYKSFKIEIKK
;
A
#
# COMPACT_ATOMS: atom_id res chain seq x y z
N MET A 1 -7.75 36.21 3.01
CA MET A 1 -7.81 35.82 1.70
C MET A 1 -6.71 34.94 1.32
N ASN A 2 -5.54 35.42 1.33
CA ASN A 2 -4.41 34.62 0.90
C ASN A 2 -4.18 33.39 1.72
N ARG A 3 -4.54 33.46 2.95
CA ARG A 3 -4.37 32.32 3.79
C ARG A 3 -5.17 31.16 3.34
N ILE A 4 -6.33 31.44 2.81
CA ILE A 4 -7.22 30.39 2.37
C ILE A 4 -6.60 29.65 1.20
N LEU A 5 -6.01 30.40 0.31
CA LEU A 5 -5.37 29.80 -0.83
C LEU A 5 -4.22 28.94 -0.40
N SER A 6 -3.49 29.39 0.59
CA SER A 6 -2.37 28.61 1.07
C SER A 6 -2.82 27.28 1.63
N LEU A 7 -3.89 27.30 2.35
CA LEU A 7 -4.39 26.06 2.93
C LEU A 7 -4.79 25.06 1.87
N ILE A 8 -5.50 25.54 0.88
CA ILE A 8 -5.93 24.67 -0.19
C ILE A 8 -4.73 24.09 -0.90
N PHE A 9 -3.76 24.92 -1.12
CA PHE A 9 -2.56 24.49 -1.77
C PHE A 9 -1.87 23.35 -1.02
N LEU A 10 -1.82 23.48 0.28
CA LEU A 10 -1.20 22.45 1.09
C LEU A 10 -1.92 21.13 1.02
N LEU A 11 -3.22 21.18 0.97
CA LEU A 11 -3.98 19.96 0.87
C LEU A 11 -3.71 19.24 -0.42
N ILE A 12 -3.64 19.96 -1.50
CA ILE A 12 -3.35 19.37 -2.79
C ILE A 12 -1.98 18.76 -2.78
N PHE A 13 -1.05 19.44 -2.19
CA PHE A 13 0.30 18.95 -2.12
C PHE A 13 0.36 17.64 -1.36
N ALA A 14 -0.33 17.56 -0.26
CA ALA A 14 -0.35 16.35 0.53
C ALA A 14 -0.89 15.18 -0.28
N SER A 15 -1.87 15.42 -1.09
CA SER A 15 -2.41 14.36 -1.93
C SER A 15 -1.36 13.82 -2.87
N CYS A 16 -0.60 14.71 -3.44
CA CYS A 16 0.39 14.29 -4.41
C CYS A 16 1.44 13.39 -3.83
N VAL A 17 1.84 13.64 -2.61
CA VAL A 17 2.91 12.85 -2.03
C VAL A 17 2.43 11.53 -1.49
N ASN A 18 1.16 11.29 -1.53
CA ASN A 18 0.64 10.05 -0.99
C ASN A 18 0.62 8.91 -1.99
N LYS A 19 1.16 9.12 -3.15
CA LYS A 19 1.18 8.07 -4.12
C LYS A 19 1.96 6.89 -3.59
N GLY A 20 1.30 5.73 -3.52
CA GLY A 20 1.94 4.53 -3.02
C GLY A 20 2.06 4.47 -1.52
N LEU A 21 1.75 5.55 -0.86
CA LEU A 21 1.74 5.56 0.57
C LEU A 21 0.39 5.14 1.05
N ILE A 22 0.34 4.83 2.29
CA ILE A 22 -0.77 4.12 2.80
C ILE A 22 -1.65 4.87 3.72
N GLU A 23 -2.92 4.78 3.43
CA GLU A 23 -3.96 5.22 4.33
C GLU A 23 -4.44 4.00 5.06
N THR A 24 -3.90 3.73 6.20
CA THR A 24 -4.39 2.63 7.01
C THR A 24 -4.97 3.20 8.27
N ASN A 25 -5.66 2.36 9.00
CA ASN A 25 -6.15 2.76 10.29
C ASN A 25 -5.03 3.15 11.20
N GLN A 26 -3.87 2.58 10.98
CA GLN A 26 -2.73 2.85 11.81
C GLN A 26 -1.79 3.87 11.22
N LYS A 27 -2.05 4.33 10.04
CA LYS A 27 -1.28 5.38 9.40
C LYS A 27 0.23 5.24 9.43
N LYS A 28 0.77 4.40 10.28
CA LYS A 28 2.21 4.19 10.38
C LYS A 28 2.62 2.85 9.83
N ILE A 29 1.71 2.18 9.14
CA ILE A 29 2.02 0.95 8.46
C ILE A 29 1.84 1.23 6.98
N TYR A 30 2.91 1.05 6.22
CA TYR A 30 2.85 1.37 4.80
C TYR A 30 3.78 0.47 4.00
N LEU A 31 3.56 0.46 2.69
CA LEU A 31 4.35 -0.36 1.79
C LEU A 31 5.42 0.48 1.13
N SER A 32 6.57 -0.14 0.88
CA SER A 32 7.66 0.52 0.19
C SER A 32 8.45 -0.49 -0.62
N ASN A 33 9.37 0.01 -1.42
CA ASN A 33 10.28 -0.82 -2.24
C ASN A 33 9.51 -1.82 -3.08
N THR A 34 8.51 -1.31 -3.77
CA THR A 34 7.62 -2.12 -4.59
C THR A 34 8.31 -2.56 -5.87
N LYS A 35 8.10 -3.81 -6.25
CA LYS A 35 8.67 -4.36 -7.46
C LYS A 35 7.70 -5.38 -8.04
N ILE A 36 7.44 -5.30 -9.33
CA ILE A 36 6.51 -6.21 -9.98
C ILE A 36 7.26 -7.08 -10.97
N LEU A 37 7.11 -8.39 -10.82
CA LEU A 37 7.75 -9.37 -11.68
C LEU A 37 6.70 -10.35 -12.18
N TYR A 38 6.90 -10.85 -13.40
CA TYR A 38 5.99 -11.84 -13.94
C TYR A 38 6.37 -13.21 -13.41
N ASP A 39 5.38 -13.95 -12.93
CA ASP A 39 5.59 -15.31 -12.44
C ASP A 39 5.01 -16.27 -13.46
N MET A 40 5.87 -16.94 -14.18
CA MET A 40 5.43 -17.84 -15.24
C MET A 40 4.63 -19.01 -14.74
N LYS A 41 4.95 -19.51 -13.56
CA LYS A 41 4.24 -20.66 -13.02
C LYS A 41 2.81 -20.32 -12.66
N LYS A 42 2.59 -19.11 -12.20
CA LYS A 42 1.27 -18.66 -11.80
C LYS A 42 0.55 -17.91 -12.89
N SER A 43 1.25 -17.64 -13.98
CA SER A 43 0.69 -16.85 -15.09
C SER A 43 0.11 -15.54 -14.59
N SER A 44 0.80 -14.90 -13.66
CA SER A 44 0.34 -13.63 -13.13
C SER A 44 1.54 -12.84 -12.67
N PHE A 45 1.30 -11.63 -12.19
CA PHE A 45 2.37 -10.77 -11.74
C PHE A 45 2.48 -10.82 -10.23
N LYS A 46 3.70 -10.87 -9.75
CA LYS A 46 3.98 -10.86 -8.32
C LYS A 46 4.45 -9.49 -7.95
N MET A 47 3.73 -8.85 -7.06
CA MET A 47 4.11 -7.55 -6.56
C MET A 47 4.76 -7.71 -5.20
N ASP A 48 6.08 -7.54 -5.18
CA ASP A 48 6.86 -7.62 -3.94
C ASP A 48 6.92 -6.25 -3.30
N PHE A 49 6.94 -6.23 -2.00
CA PHE A 49 7.06 -4.97 -1.27
C PHE A 49 7.56 -5.23 0.14
N SER A 50 7.88 -4.15 0.82
CA SER A 50 8.19 -4.21 2.25
C SER A 50 7.01 -3.64 3.00
N ILE A 51 6.62 -4.31 4.08
CA ILE A 51 5.62 -3.77 4.99
C ILE A 51 6.40 -3.10 6.10
N ASN A 52 6.21 -1.81 6.25
CA ASN A 52 6.92 -1.02 7.24
C ASN A 52 6.06 -0.80 8.45
N ASN A 53 6.58 -1.14 9.60
CA ASN A 53 5.87 -0.93 10.86
C ASN A 53 6.52 0.22 11.62
N GLN A 54 5.94 1.40 11.50
CA GLN A 54 6.45 2.57 12.21
C GLN A 54 5.68 2.85 13.48
N THR A 55 4.87 1.90 13.93
CA THR A 55 4.16 2.03 15.19
C THR A 55 5.12 1.72 16.33
N SER A 56 4.67 1.95 17.53
CA SER A 56 5.49 1.66 18.72
C SER A 56 5.37 0.22 19.18
N GLU A 57 4.60 -0.60 18.48
CA GLU A 57 4.35 -1.97 18.89
C GLU A 57 4.68 -2.96 17.80
N THR A 58 4.99 -4.18 18.20
CA THR A 58 5.19 -5.26 17.25
C THR A 58 3.84 -5.72 16.72
N ILE A 59 3.74 -5.95 15.43
CA ILE A 59 2.53 -6.53 14.84
C ILE A 59 2.86 -7.96 14.45
N THR A 60 1.92 -8.86 14.70
CA THR A 60 2.17 -10.28 14.56
C THR A 60 0.99 -11.00 13.91
N ASN A 61 1.28 -11.87 12.95
CA ASN A 61 0.27 -12.76 12.37
C ASN A 61 -1.02 -12.04 12.02
N PHE A 62 -0.97 -11.24 11.00
CA PHE A 62 -2.12 -10.43 10.64
C PHE A 62 -2.53 -10.66 9.19
N VAL A 63 -3.79 -10.41 8.92
CA VAL A 63 -4.33 -10.42 7.56
C VAL A 63 -4.30 -8.98 7.08
N TYR A 64 -3.86 -8.79 5.86
CA TYR A 64 -3.87 -7.45 5.29
C TYR A 64 -4.41 -7.53 3.86
N GLN A 65 -4.86 -6.41 3.36
CA GLN A 65 -5.23 -6.35 1.96
C GLN A 65 -4.59 -5.12 1.33
N VAL A 66 -4.23 -5.30 0.07
CA VAL A 66 -3.68 -4.21 -0.74
C VAL A 66 -4.78 -3.79 -1.69
N ILE A 67 -5.13 -2.53 -1.65
CA ILE A 67 -6.23 -1.99 -2.45
C ILE A 67 -5.63 -1.18 -3.57
N PHE A 68 -5.95 -1.54 -4.80
CA PHE A 68 -5.39 -0.88 -5.98
C PHE A 68 -6.38 0.14 -6.52
N ILE A 69 -5.87 1.33 -6.81
CA ILE A 69 -6.70 2.48 -7.16
C ILE A 69 -6.23 3.04 -8.49
N ASP A 70 -7.16 3.33 -9.38
CA ASP A 70 -6.81 3.85 -10.69
C ASP A 70 -6.64 5.37 -10.65
N LYS A 71 -6.38 5.94 -11.83
CA LYS A 71 -6.10 7.37 -11.92
C LYS A 71 -7.29 8.24 -11.56
N ASN A 72 -8.47 7.67 -11.57
CA ASN A 72 -9.69 8.40 -11.23
C ASN A 72 -10.09 8.23 -9.77
N GLY A 73 -9.28 7.53 -9.00
CA GLY A 73 -9.59 7.32 -7.60
C GLY A 73 -10.49 6.15 -7.33
N ASN A 74 -10.81 5.36 -8.35
CA ASN A 74 -11.69 4.21 -8.18
C ASN A 74 -10.90 2.96 -7.85
N VAL A 75 -11.47 2.12 -7.01
CA VAL A 75 -10.83 0.87 -6.66
C VAL A 75 -10.94 -0.10 -7.82
N ILE A 76 -9.80 -0.61 -8.28
CA ILE A 76 -9.76 -1.63 -9.31
C ILE A 76 -10.02 -2.99 -8.70
N THR A 77 -9.28 -3.30 -7.67
CA THR A 77 -9.39 -4.58 -6.99
C THR A 77 -8.63 -4.51 -5.68
N SER A 78 -8.81 -5.51 -4.85
CA SER A 78 -8.00 -5.63 -3.65
C SER A 78 -7.53 -7.07 -3.55
N LYS A 79 -6.36 -7.25 -2.94
CA LYS A 79 -5.76 -8.56 -2.77
C LYS A 79 -5.45 -8.76 -1.30
N GLU A 80 -5.90 -9.87 -0.78
CA GLU A 80 -5.72 -10.16 0.63
C GLU A 80 -4.61 -11.17 0.81
N ASN A 81 -3.84 -11.03 1.86
CA ASN A 81 -2.79 -11.98 2.18
C ASN A 81 -2.63 -12.03 3.69
N PHE A 82 -2.07 -13.12 4.14
CA PHE A 82 -1.80 -13.31 5.57
C PHE A 82 -0.30 -13.20 5.77
N TYR A 83 0.10 -12.38 6.72
CA TYR A 83 1.51 -12.29 7.08
C TYR A 83 1.75 -13.12 8.32
N GLU A 84 2.58 -14.14 8.18
CA GLU A 84 2.91 -15.01 9.29
C GLU A 84 4.23 -14.57 9.89
N GLY A 85 4.23 -14.32 11.17
CA GLY A 85 5.42 -13.87 11.87
C GLY A 85 5.21 -12.49 12.46
N ALA A 86 6.31 -11.86 12.83
CA ALA A 86 6.26 -10.58 13.52
C ALA A 86 7.02 -9.53 12.75
N ILE A 87 6.52 -8.30 12.79
CA ILE A 87 7.25 -7.15 12.31
C ILE A 87 7.39 -6.22 13.49
N GLU A 88 8.61 -6.12 13.98
CA GLU A 88 8.87 -5.34 15.17
C GLU A 88 8.74 -3.85 14.90
N SER A 89 8.55 -3.10 15.96
CA SER A 89 8.47 -1.65 15.86
C SER A 89 9.67 -1.09 15.11
N LYS A 90 9.40 -0.19 14.18
CA LYS A 90 10.43 0.48 13.39
C LYS A 90 11.20 -0.45 12.45
N LYS A 91 10.63 -1.60 12.15
CA LYS A 91 11.24 -2.56 11.24
C LYS A 91 10.34 -2.79 10.04
N ALA A 92 10.89 -3.45 9.04
CA ALA A 92 10.14 -3.79 7.83
C ALA A 92 10.42 -5.22 7.43
N LYS A 93 9.44 -5.86 6.81
CA LYS A 93 9.59 -7.21 6.32
C LYS A 93 8.99 -7.32 4.94
N ARG A 94 9.55 -8.21 4.13
CA ARG A 94 9.08 -8.39 2.77
C ARG A 94 7.80 -9.22 2.74
N SER A 95 6.95 -8.91 1.79
CA SER A 95 5.77 -9.71 1.53
C SER A 95 5.39 -9.50 0.06
N PHE A 96 4.27 -10.06 -0.36
CA PHE A 96 3.87 -9.93 -1.74
C PHE A 96 2.39 -10.25 -1.93
N VAL A 97 1.87 -9.86 -3.08
CA VAL A 97 0.54 -10.30 -3.53
C VAL A 97 0.66 -10.56 -5.03
N PHE A 98 -0.26 -11.34 -5.57
CA PHE A 98 -0.32 -11.56 -7.00
C PHE A 98 -1.42 -10.69 -7.60
N ILE A 99 -1.13 -10.12 -8.75
CA ILE A 99 -2.08 -9.27 -9.44
C ILE A 99 -2.16 -9.67 -10.90
N ASP A 100 -3.27 -9.37 -11.54
CA ASP A 100 -3.43 -9.67 -12.95
C ASP A 100 -2.87 -8.53 -13.80
N ASP A 101 -2.84 -8.75 -15.11
CA ASP A 101 -2.26 -7.79 -16.02
C ASP A 101 -3.06 -6.50 -16.07
N PHE A 102 -4.37 -6.60 -15.96
CA PHE A 102 -5.21 -5.41 -15.98
C PHE A 102 -4.88 -4.49 -14.79
N THR A 103 -4.75 -5.07 -13.61
CA THR A 103 -4.41 -4.30 -12.42
C THR A 103 -3.03 -3.68 -12.58
N ARG A 104 -2.07 -4.48 -13.05
CA ARG A 104 -0.71 -4.00 -13.23
C ARG A 104 -0.66 -2.78 -14.14
N LYS A 105 -1.44 -2.81 -15.21
CA LYS A 105 -1.40 -1.72 -16.19
C LYS A 105 -2.15 -0.48 -15.75
N ASN A 106 -3.15 -0.64 -14.91
CA ASN A 106 -4.09 0.44 -14.66
C ASN A 106 -4.02 1.08 -13.30
N TYR A 107 -3.34 0.48 -12.33
CA TYR A 107 -3.31 1.10 -11.03
C TYR A 107 -2.37 2.31 -11.04
N LYS A 108 -2.72 3.32 -10.26
CA LYS A 108 -1.90 4.51 -10.08
C LYS A 108 -1.40 4.61 -8.67
N SER A 109 -2.13 4.04 -7.74
CA SER A 109 -1.71 4.03 -6.35
C SER A 109 -2.31 2.80 -5.68
N PHE A 110 -1.85 2.55 -4.48
CA PHE A 110 -2.38 1.44 -3.69
C PHE A 110 -2.25 1.80 -2.22
N LYS A 111 -2.99 1.09 -1.41
CA LYS A 111 -2.89 1.28 0.02
C LYS A 111 -3.06 -0.07 0.71
N ILE A 112 -2.58 -0.15 1.92
CA ILE A 112 -2.70 -1.37 2.70
C ILE A 112 -3.68 -1.14 3.83
N GLU A 113 -4.46 -2.16 4.14
CA GLU A 113 -5.31 -2.15 5.31
C GLU A 113 -5.05 -3.42 6.09
N ILE A 114 -4.84 -3.28 7.37
CA ILE A 114 -4.69 -4.43 8.25
C ILE A 114 -6.07 -4.81 8.72
N LYS A 115 -6.41 -6.08 8.56
CA LYS A 115 -7.72 -6.57 8.99
C LYS A 115 -7.57 -7.19 10.37
N LYS A 116 -8.55 -6.98 11.18
CA LYS A 116 -8.50 -7.50 12.54
C LYS A 116 -9.43 -8.67 12.76
#